data_8da353311c43ab3407496d11f4911444
#
_entry.id   8da353311c43ab3407496d11f4911444
#
_cell.length_a   1.000
_cell.length_b   1.000
_cell.length_c   1.000
_cell.angle_alpha   90.00
_cell.angle_beta   90.00
_cell.angle_gamma   90.00
#
_symmetry.space_group_name_H-M   'P 1'
#
loop_
_entity.id
_entity.type
_entity.pdbx_description
1 polymer ?
#
loop_
_entity_poly.entity_id
_entity_poly.type
_entity_poly.pdbx_seq_one_letter_code
_entity_poly.pdbx_strand_id
1 'polypeptide(L)'
;MRTVKEVSEMTGISVRSLHYYDEIGLLKPTQCTEAGYRLYDDRAMEQLKQILFFREFDMPLKEIHRILQDPDLDRNQILGMQKAMLMKKRDRLNRVRWRWSWRSCTVRMNR
;
A
#
# COMPACT_ATOMS: atom_id res chain seq x y z
N MET A 1 -20.43 0.35 8.28
CA MET A 1 -19.08 0.88 8.56
C MET A 1 -18.30 -0.06 9.46
N ARG A 2 -16.99 -0.02 9.36
CA ARG A 2 -16.12 -0.89 10.14
C ARG A 2 -15.44 -0.11 11.24
N THR A 3 -15.27 -0.75 12.41
CA THR A 3 -14.54 -0.15 13.53
C THR A 3 -13.03 -0.25 13.26
N VAL A 4 -12.25 0.55 13.99
CA VAL A 4 -10.78 0.53 13.88
C VAL A 4 -10.23 -0.87 14.17
N LYS A 5 -10.83 -1.59 15.10
CA LYS A 5 -10.42 -2.95 15.44
C LYS A 5 -10.67 -3.92 14.28
N GLU A 6 -11.83 -3.83 13.64
CA GLU A 6 -12.16 -4.65 12.49
C GLU A 6 -11.22 -4.36 11.32
N VAL A 7 -10.93 -3.09 11.07
CA VAL A 7 -9.99 -2.68 10.02
C VAL A 7 -8.60 -3.24 10.30
N SER A 8 -8.15 -3.16 11.56
CA SER A 8 -6.87 -3.71 11.97
C SER A 8 -6.78 -5.21 11.72
N GLU A 9 -7.82 -5.95 12.06
CA GLU A 9 -7.88 -7.40 11.85
C GLU A 9 -7.89 -7.76 10.37
N MET A 10 -8.60 -7.01 9.54
CA MET A 10 -8.72 -7.27 8.11
C MET A 10 -7.45 -6.98 7.33
N THR A 11 -6.69 -5.96 7.74
CA THR A 11 -5.56 -5.46 6.97
C THR A 11 -4.20 -5.84 7.56
N GLY A 12 -4.18 -6.28 8.81
CA GLY A 12 -2.93 -6.55 9.50
C GLY A 12 -2.21 -5.32 10.02
N ILE A 13 -2.79 -4.13 9.84
CA ILE A 13 -2.21 -2.89 10.36
C ILE A 13 -2.63 -2.73 11.81
N SER A 14 -1.69 -2.33 12.69
CA SER A 14 -2.00 -2.13 14.11
C SER A 14 -2.96 -0.95 14.28
N VAL A 15 -3.77 -0.99 15.34
CA VAL A 15 -4.65 0.11 15.73
C VAL A 15 -3.83 1.38 15.93
N ARG A 16 -2.64 1.26 16.50
CA ARG A 16 -1.72 2.37 16.72
C ARG A 16 -1.33 3.06 15.39
N SER A 17 -1.03 2.26 14.37
CA SER A 17 -0.70 2.80 13.05
C SER A 17 -1.88 3.52 12.42
N LEU A 18 -3.09 2.97 12.58
CA LEU A 18 -4.31 3.61 12.07
C LEU A 18 -4.56 4.95 12.77
N HIS A 19 -4.32 5.04 14.07
CA HIS A 19 -4.41 6.30 14.82
C HIS A 19 -3.37 7.31 14.34
N TYR A 20 -2.16 6.84 14.07
CA TYR A 20 -1.10 7.68 13.52
C TYR A 20 -1.47 8.24 12.15
N TYR A 21 -2.06 7.42 11.27
CA TYR A 21 -2.51 7.88 9.96
C TYR A 21 -3.59 8.96 10.07
N ASP A 22 -4.46 8.86 11.07
CA ASP A 22 -5.45 9.90 11.35
C ASP A 22 -4.76 11.19 11.80
N GLU A 23 -3.78 11.10 12.71
CA GLU A 23 -3.05 12.26 13.23
C GLU A 23 -2.32 13.06 12.14
N ILE A 24 -1.69 12.36 11.19
CA ILE A 24 -0.97 13.03 10.10
C ILE A 24 -1.87 13.40 8.92
N GLY A 25 -3.15 13.07 8.99
CA GLY A 25 -4.10 13.38 7.93
C GLY A 25 -4.01 12.47 6.71
N LEU A 26 -3.30 11.35 6.81
CA LEU A 26 -3.14 10.41 5.70
C LEU A 26 -4.40 9.60 5.46
N LEU A 27 -5.02 9.11 6.53
CA LEU A 27 -6.28 8.38 6.46
C LEU A 27 -7.15 8.76 7.65
N LYS A 28 -8.18 9.53 7.38
CA LYS A 28 -9.12 9.94 8.42
C LYS A 28 -10.32 9.01 8.45
N PRO A 29 -10.84 8.68 9.65
CA PRO A 29 -12.08 7.91 9.73
C PRO A 29 -13.23 8.71 9.16
N THR A 30 -14.23 8.01 8.64
CA THR A 30 -15.41 8.64 8.06
C THR A 30 -16.21 9.39 9.12
N GLN A 31 -16.31 8.79 10.31
CA GLN A 31 -16.95 9.44 11.46
C GLN A 31 -16.44 8.81 12.76
N CYS A 32 -16.67 9.52 13.86
CA CYS A 32 -16.40 9.02 15.21
C CYS A 32 -17.71 8.93 15.96
N THR A 33 -17.88 7.87 16.75
CA THR A 33 -19.06 7.73 17.61
C THR A 33 -18.93 8.65 18.82
N GLU A 34 -20.03 8.84 19.55
CA GLU A 34 -20.03 9.64 20.79
C GLU A 34 -19.09 9.05 21.84
N ALA A 35 -18.88 7.72 21.81
CA ALA A 35 -17.95 7.03 22.70
C ALA A 35 -16.49 7.16 22.26
N GLY A 36 -16.22 7.86 21.16
CA GLY A 36 -14.87 8.09 20.66
C GLY A 36 -14.33 6.99 19.75
N TYR A 37 -15.18 6.05 19.32
CA TYR A 37 -14.76 5.01 18.38
C TYR A 37 -14.72 5.53 16.95
N ARG A 38 -13.64 5.20 16.22
CA ARG A 38 -13.47 5.57 14.83
C ARG A 38 -14.16 4.55 13.92
N LEU A 39 -14.89 5.05 12.91
CA LEU A 39 -15.58 4.22 11.94
C LEU A 39 -15.09 4.54 10.55
N TYR A 40 -14.90 3.49 9.75
CA TYR A 40 -14.40 3.58 8.38
C TYR A 40 -15.42 3.02 7.41
N ASP A 41 -15.79 3.82 6.39
CA ASP A 41 -16.69 3.36 5.33
C ASP A 41 -15.88 2.71 4.18
N ASP A 42 -16.59 2.31 3.12
CA ASP A 42 -15.93 1.67 1.98
C ASP A 42 -14.94 2.61 1.28
N ARG A 43 -15.23 3.90 1.27
CA ARG A 43 -14.35 4.91 0.68
C ARG A 43 -13.02 5.01 1.45
N ALA A 44 -13.11 5.03 2.77
CA ALA A 44 -11.94 5.04 3.63
C ALA A 44 -11.14 3.73 3.49
N MET A 45 -11.83 2.60 3.36
CA MET A 45 -11.18 1.31 3.14
C MET A 45 -10.45 1.27 1.79
N GLU A 46 -11.02 1.86 0.75
CA GLU A 46 -10.36 1.93 -0.55
C GLU A 46 -9.10 2.79 -0.48
N GLN A 47 -9.17 3.92 0.20
CA GLN A 47 -8.01 4.78 0.42
C GLN A 47 -6.92 4.04 1.19
N LEU A 48 -7.29 3.26 2.19
CA LEU A 48 -6.35 2.45 2.95
C LEU A 48 -5.66 1.39 2.07
N LYS A 49 -6.39 0.77 1.16
CA LYS A 49 -5.81 -0.18 0.20
C LYS A 49 -4.71 0.48 -0.64
N GLN A 50 -4.92 1.71 -1.07
CA GLN A 50 -3.92 2.45 -1.83
C GLN A 50 -2.69 2.75 -0.98
N ILE A 51 -2.87 3.15 0.27
CA ILE A 51 -1.78 3.38 1.21
C ILE A 51 -0.94 2.12 1.39
N LEU A 52 -1.60 0.99 1.61
CA LEU A 52 -0.92 -0.30 1.79
C LEU A 52 -0.12 -0.71 0.56
N PHE A 53 -0.68 -0.49 -0.61
CA PHE A 53 0.01 -0.78 -1.87
C PHE A 53 1.32 -0.01 -1.97
N PHE A 54 1.28 1.30 -1.75
CA PHE A 54 2.48 2.13 -1.84
C PHE A 54 3.51 1.76 -0.76
N ARG A 55 3.05 1.35 0.42
CA ARG A 55 3.96 0.92 1.49
C ARG A 55 4.71 -0.35 1.15
N GLU A 56 4.12 -1.26 0.42
CA GLU A 56 4.80 -2.47 -0.04
C GLU A 56 5.96 -2.16 -0.99
N PHE A 57 5.94 -1.00 -1.64
CA PHE A 57 7.02 -0.53 -2.49
C PHE A 57 8.00 0.38 -1.74
N ASP A 58 7.95 0.34 -0.41
CA ASP A 58 8.83 1.13 0.46
C ASP A 58 8.72 2.63 0.25
N MET A 59 7.57 3.09 -0.24
CA MET A 59 7.33 4.53 -0.40
C MET A 59 7.13 5.19 0.96
N PRO A 60 7.83 6.30 1.25
CA PRO A 60 7.64 7.01 2.51
C PRO A 60 6.21 7.52 2.67
N LEU A 61 5.70 7.53 3.89
CA LEU A 61 4.35 8.00 4.18
C LEU A 61 4.12 9.43 3.69
N LYS A 62 5.13 10.27 3.75
CA LYS A 62 5.07 11.65 3.27
C LYS A 62 4.78 11.72 1.77
N GLU A 63 5.39 10.84 0.99
CA GLU A 63 5.14 10.75 -0.46
C GLU A 63 3.75 10.21 -0.75
N ILE A 64 3.32 9.19 0.00
CA ILE A 64 1.97 8.63 -0.14
C ILE A 64 0.93 9.72 0.14
N HIS A 65 1.13 10.47 1.22
CA HIS A 65 0.23 11.56 1.59
C HIS A 65 0.14 12.60 0.47
N ARG A 66 1.28 12.98 -0.11
CA ARG A 66 1.33 13.94 -1.20
C ARG A 66 0.54 13.46 -2.42
N ILE A 67 0.70 12.19 -2.80
CA ILE A 67 0.00 11.60 -3.95
C ILE A 67 -1.51 11.57 -3.72
N LEU A 68 -1.94 11.14 -2.55
CA LEU A 68 -3.37 11.02 -2.24
C LEU A 68 -4.06 12.37 -2.04
N GLN A 69 -3.29 13.40 -1.71
CA GLN A 69 -3.82 14.76 -1.52
C GLN A 69 -3.76 15.61 -2.79
N ASP A 70 -3.13 15.14 -3.84
CA ASP A 70 -2.95 15.91 -5.07
C ASP A 70 -4.28 15.98 -5.85
N PRO A 71 -4.86 17.20 -6.02
CA PRO A 71 -6.12 17.36 -6.73
C PRO A 71 -6.00 17.08 -8.23
N ASP A 72 -4.80 17.13 -8.79
CA ASP A 72 -4.56 16.87 -10.20
C ASP A 72 -4.48 15.37 -10.51
N LEU A 73 -4.35 14.53 -9.48
CA LEU A 73 -4.32 13.07 -9.63
C LEU A 73 -5.67 12.48 -9.31
N ASP A 74 -6.35 11.97 -10.34
CA ASP A 74 -7.59 11.26 -10.14
C ASP A 74 -7.33 9.77 -9.84
N ARG A 75 -8.40 9.04 -9.58
CA ARG A 75 -8.33 7.62 -9.27
C ARG A 75 -7.67 6.81 -10.39
N ASN A 76 -7.98 7.13 -11.65
CA ASN A 76 -7.41 6.41 -12.80
C ASN A 76 -5.92 6.64 -12.93
N GLN A 77 -5.46 7.86 -12.65
CA GLN A 77 -4.04 8.18 -12.68
C GLN A 77 -3.27 7.45 -11.59
N ILE A 78 -3.84 7.39 -10.38
CA ILE A 78 -3.25 6.66 -9.26
C ILE A 78 -3.16 5.16 -9.59
N LEU A 79 -4.22 4.58 -10.14
CA LEU A 79 -4.22 3.18 -10.57
C LEU A 79 -3.19 2.92 -11.65
N GLY A 80 -3.01 3.87 -12.58
CA GLY A 80 -1.97 3.80 -13.61
C GLY A 80 -0.57 3.77 -13.03
N MET A 81 -0.31 4.60 -12.01
CA MET A 81 0.96 4.60 -11.29
C MET A 81 1.21 3.27 -10.60
N GLN A 82 0.21 2.72 -9.92
CA GLN A 82 0.30 1.43 -9.24
C GLN A 82 0.60 0.30 -10.22
N LYS A 83 -0.05 0.31 -11.38
CA LYS A 83 0.20 -0.67 -12.43
C LYS A 83 1.64 -0.59 -12.94
N ALA A 84 2.14 0.62 -13.17
CA ALA A 84 3.52 0.82 -13.61
C ALA A 84 4.53 0.31 -12.59
N MET A 85 4.27 0.55 -11.30
CA MET A 85 5.12 0.07 -10.21
C MET A 85 5.14 -1.46 -10.14
N LEU A 86 3.98 -2.10 -10.31
CA LEU A 86 3.88 -3.56 -10.37
C LEU A 86 4.67 -4.15 -11.53
N MET A 87 4.59 -3.52 -12.70
CA MET A 87 5.32 -3.97 -13.87
C MET A 87 6.84 -3.88 -13.66
N LYS A 88 7.31 -2.80 -13.06
CA LYS A 88 8.73 -2.65 -12.73
C LYS A 88 9.21 -3.70 -11.73
N LYS A 89 8.40 -4.00 -10.71
CA LYS A 89 8.71 -5.03 -9.73
C LYS A 89 8.78 -6.39 -10.40
N ARG A 90 7.84 -6.71 -11.28
CA ARG A 90 7.83 -7.95 -12.04
C ARG A 90 9.09 -8.10 -12.90
N ASP A 91 9.45 -7.06 -13.61
CA ASP A 91 10.63 -7.07 -14.48
C ASP A 91 11.91 -7.28 -13.67
N ARG A 92 12.01 -6.63 -12.51
CA ARG A 92 13.14 -6.80 -11.61
C ARG A 92 13.26 -8.26 -11.11
N LEU A 93 12.14 -8.86 -10.72
CA LEU A 93 12.10 -10.25 -10.28
C LEU A 93 12.47 -11.20 -11.41
N ASN A 94 12.01 -10.95 -12.62
CA ASN A 94 12.36 -11.75 -13.79
C ASN A 94 13.84 -11.69 -14.10
N ARG A 95 14.46 -10.52 -13.99
CA ARG A 95 15.92 -10.37 -14.20
C ARG A 95 16.72 -11.17 -13.18
N VAL A 96 16.31 -11.13 -11.91
CA VAL A 96 16.97 -11.91 -10.85
C VAL A 96 16.81 -13.40 -11.14
N ARG A 97 15.63 -13.84 -11.55
CA ARG A 97 15.35 -15.22 -11.92
C ARG A 97 16.25 -15.71 -13.04
N TRP A 98 16.41 -14.90 -14.09
CA TRP A 98 17.28 -15.19 -15.22
C TRP A 98 18.73 -15.39 -14.78
N ARG A 99 19.27 -14.52 -13.94
CA ARG A 99 20.61 -14.61 -13.42
C ARG A 99 20.83 -15.90 -12.65
N TRP A 100 19.87 -16.26 -11.81
CA TRP A 100 19.93 -17.50 -11.05
C TRP A 100 19.92 -18.72 -11.94
N SER A 101 19.03 -18.78 -12.91
CA SER A 101 18.96 -19.89 -13.87
C SER A 101 20.24 -20.03 -14.66
N TRP A 102 20.80 -18.91 -15.09
CA TRP A 102 22.05 -18.90 -15.85
C TRP A 102 23.23 -19.44 -15.02
N ARG A 103 23.34 -19.02 -13.78
CA ARG A 103 24.37 -19.50 -12.86
C ARG A 103 24.24 -21.01 -12.63
N SER A 104 23.02 -21.48 -12.43
CA SER A 104 22.76 -22.91 -12.24
C SER A 104 23.16 -23.72 -13.46
N CYS A 105 22.85 -23.23 -14.65
CA CYS A 105 23.28 -23.89 -15.90
C CYS A 105 24.79 -23.91 -16.03
N THR A 106 25.45 -22.80 -15.75
CA THR A 106 26.92 -22.72 -15.79
C THR A 106 27.57 -23.71 -14.84
N VAL A 107 27.08 -23.80 -13.62
CA VAL A 107 27.61 -24.73 -12.62
C VAL A 107 27.41 -26.18 -13.07
N ARG A 108 26.27 -26.50 -13.68
CA ARG A 108 26.02 -27.85 -14.20
C ARG A 108 26.93 -28.22 -15.36
N MET A 109 27.21 -27.27 -16.22
CA MET A 109 28.08 -27.47 -17.37
C MET A 109 29.55 -27.71 -16.96
N ASN A 110 29.93 -27.19 -15.82
CA ASN A 110 31.31 -27.35 -15.30
C ASN A 110 31.51 -28.66 -14.54
N ARG A 111 30.46 -29.44 -14.38
CA ARG A 111 30.54 -30.76 -13.77
C ARG A 111 30.56 -31.83 -14.85
#